data_96713ff3d786c0085930e70733554706
#
_entry.id   96713ff3d786c0085930e70733554706
#
_cell.length_a   1.000
_cell.length_b   1.000
_cell.length_c   1.000
_cell.angle_alpha   90.00
_cell.angle_beta   90.00
_cell.angle_gamma   90.00
#
_symmetry.space_group_name_H-M   'P 1'
#
loop_
_entity.id
_entity.type
_entity.pdbx_description
1 polymer ?
#
loop_
_entity_poly.entity_id
_entity_poly.type
_entity_poly.pdbx_seq_one_letter_code
_entity_poly.pdbx_strand_id
1 'polypeptide(L)'
;MTEHSSRIAVLLPCYNEEAAIAATVAGFRAALPDATVYVYDNNSTDRTIEVARAAGAVVRSERIQGKGAVVRRMFADIDADVYVMADGDATYDAEAAPALVARLFDEQLDMVVGQRVSEAVLAYRRGHRFGNAMLTGMLARLFGRSFTDILSGYRVFSRRFVKSFPSLSAGFEIETEISVHALELRMPVAEVTTRYFARPEGSASKLSTYGDGFRIARTIATLYRIERPLWFFGAIGLVLALTALILAIPLVITYANTGLVPRFPTAILATGLVILASLCLFSGLILDTVVRGRREVRRLAYLAYPAPGRV
;
A
#
# COMPACT_ATOMS: atom_id res chain seq x y z
N MET A 1 9.57 -10.91 -37.81
CA MET A 1 9.26 -10.65 -36.39
C MET A 1 9.19 -9.13 -36.28
N THR A 2 8.00 -8.57 -36.17
CA THR A 2 7.82 -7.13 -35.95
C THR A 2 8.28 -6.84 -34.53
N GLU A 3 9.33 -6.03 -34.35
CA GLU A 3 9.72 -5.48 -33.06
C GLU A 3 8.51 -4.74 -32.49
N HIS A 4 7.80 -5.37 -31.56
CA HIS A 4 6.76 -4.71 -30.79
C HIS A 4 7.49 -3.90 -29.73
N SER A 5 7.66 -2.60 -29.97
CA SER A 5 8.12 -1.67 -28.94
C SER A 5 7.19 -1.77 -27.75
N SER A 6 7.74 -2.09 -26.57
CA SER A 6 6.95 -2.21 -25.33
C SER A 6 6.23 -0.90 -25.02
N ARG A 7 4.92 -0.95 -24.85
CA ARG A 7 4.09 0.23 -24.54
C ARG A 7 4.31 0.66 -23.08
N ILE A 8 4.88 1.84 -22.89
CA ILE A 8 5.12 2.43 -21.58
C ILE A 8 4.06 3.50 -21.32
N ALA A 9 3.41 3.44 -20.17
CA ALA A 9 2.48 4.45 -19.69
C ALA A 9 3.01 5.12 -18.42
N VAL A 10 3.12 6.45 -18.44
CA VAL A 10 3.42 7.24 -17.22
C VAL A 10 2.09 7.67 -16.60
N LEU A 11 1.94 7.41 -15.31
CA LEU A 11 0.72 7.61 -14.54
C LEU A 11 0.92 8.69 -13.48
N LEU A 12 0.26 9.81 -13.62
CA LEU A 12 0.36 10.97 -12.72
C LEU A 12 -1.00 11.26 -12.07
N PRO A 13 -1.27 10.74 -10.85
CA PRO A 13 -2.42 11.15 -10.06
C PRO A 13 -2.23 12.60 -9.58
N CYS A 14 -3.24 13.46 -9.81
CA CYS A 14 -3.16 14.89 -9.52
C CYS A 14 -4.38 15.40 -8.77
N TYR A 15 -4.13 16.33 -7.85
CA TYR A 15 -5.15 17.12 -7.16
C TYR A 15 -4.59 18.47 -6.75
N ASN A 16 -5.01 19.56 -7.41
CA ASN A 16 -4.53 20.93 -7.22
C ASN A 16 -2.99 21.01 -7.35
N GLU A 17 -2.47 20.75 -8.54
CA GLU A 17 -1.03 20.76 -8.85
C GLU A 17 -0.72 21.66 -10.07
N GLU A 18 -1.50 22.73 -10.30
CA GLU A 18 -1.30 23.63 -11.46
C GLU A 18 0.12 24.20 -11.55
N ALA A 19 0.76 24.43 -10.38
CA ALA A 19 2.11 24.99 -10.31
C ALA A 19 3.21 24.00 -10.73
N ALA A 20 2.96 22.69 -10.64
CA ALA A 20 3.97 21.65 -10.78
C ALA A 20 3.75 20.77 -12.02
N ILE A 21 2.50 20.55 -12.41
CA ILE A 21 2.15 19.49 -13.36
C ILE A 21 2.78 19.68 -14.75
N ALA A 22 2.95 20.92 -15.22
CA ALA A 22 3.60 21.18 -16.51
C ALA A 22 5.04 20.68 -16.54
N ALA A 23 5.82 20.99 -15.50
CA ALA A 23 7.21 20.54 -15.37
C ALA A 23 7.29 19.03 -15.23
N THR A 24 6.39 18.42 -14.46
CA THR A 24 6.32 16.96 -14.28
C THR A 24 6.06 16.25 -15.62
N VAL A 25 5.06 16.69 -16.37
CA VAL A 25 4.72 16.12 -17.68
C VAL A 25 5.89 16.29 -18.66
N ALA A 26 6.48 17.48 -18.74
CA ALA A 26 7.61 17.76 -19.63
C ALA A 26 8.83 16.89 -19.29
N GLY A 27 9.15 16.74 -18.00
CA GLY A 27 10.24 15.90 -17.52
C GLY A 27 10.08 14.43 -17.95
N PHE A 28 8.91 13.83 -17.69
CA PHE A 28 8.67 12.44 -18.10
C PHE A 28 8.62 12.24 -19.62
N ARG A 29 8.09 13.21 -20.37
CA ARG A 29 8.13 13.16 -21.85
C ARG A 29 9.53 13.26 -22.42
N ALA A 30 10.40 14.04 -21.78
CA ALA A 30 11.81 14.12 -22.17
C ALA A 30 12.58 12.84 -21.82
N ALA A 31 12.33 12.27 -20.63
CA ALA A 31 13.00 11.06 -20.16
C ALA A 31 12.53 9.78 -20.87
N LEU A 32 11.25 9.70 -21.24
CA LEU A 32 10.63 8.55 -21.91
C LEU A 32 9.84 9.04 -23.16
N PRO A 33 10.51 9.35 -24.28
CA PRO A 33 9.86 9.96 -25.46
C PRO A 33 8.75 9.10 -26.08
N ASP A 34 8.88 7.78 -26.01
CA ASP A 34 7.91 6.83 -26.58
C ASP A 34 6.77 6.49 -25.61
N ALA A 35 6.80 7.00 -24.37
CA ALA A 35 5.78 6.74 -23.39
C ALA A 35 4.59 7.70 -23.55
N THR A 36 3.39 7.18 -23.28
CA THR A 36 2.20 8.04 -23.13
C THR A 36 2.09 8.52 -21.69
N VAL A 37 2.06 9.84 -21.49
CA VAL A 37 1.88 10.43 -20.16
C VAL A 37 0.38 10.66 -19.91
N TYR A 38 -0.15 10.01 -18.89
CA TYR A 38 -1.52 10.13 -18.41
C TYR A 38 -1.57 10.94 -17.11
N VAL A 39 -2.40 11.97 -17.09
CA VAL A 39 -2.74 12.72 -15.88
C VAL A 39 -4.19 12.40 -15.51
N TYR A 40 -4.39 11.92 -14.30
CA TYR A 40 -5.74 11.71 -13.76
C TYR A 40 -6.02 12.74 -12.67
N ASP A 41 -6.92 13.65 -12.99
CA ASP A 41 -7.39 14.68 -12.09
C ASP A 41 -8.40 14.13 -11.10
N ASN A 42 -8.22 14.46 -9.83
CA ASN A 42 -9.09 14.02 -8.74
C ASN A 42 -9.87 15.18 -8.12
N ASN A 43 -10.72 15.83 -8.92
CA ASN A 43 -11.55 16.97 -8.55
C ASN A 43 -10.73 18.24 -8.18
N SER A 44 -9.71 18.57 -8.95
CA SER A 44 -8.99 19.84 -8.79
C SER A 44 -9.91 21.03 -8.99
N THR A 45 -9.68 22.06 -8.20
CA THR A 45 -10.40 23.35 -8.24
C THR A 45 -9.58 24.47 -8.88
N ASP A 46 -8.31 24.17 -9.23
CA ASP A 46 -7.38 25.06 -9.92
C ASP A 46 -7.30 24.70 -11.43
N ARG A 47 -6.30 25.22 -12.14
CA ARG A 47 -6.11 24.96 -13.57
C ARG A 47 -5.27 23.72 -13.88
N THR A 48 -5.16 22.76 -12.97
CA THR A 48 -4.37 21.51 -13.16
C THR A 48 -4.71 20.84 -14.48
N ILE A 49 -5.99 20.66 -14.82
CA ILE A 49 -6.46 20.00 -16.04
C ILE A 49 -5.98 20.72 -17.30
N GLU A 50 -6.14 22.04 -17.34
CA GLU A 50 -5.78 22.86 -18.49
C GLU A 50 -4.27 22.85 -18.74
N VAL A 51 -3.51 23.03 -17.64
CA VAL A 51 -2.05 23.05 -17.67
C VAL A 51 -1.47 21.68 -18.10
N ALA A 52 -2.02 20.58 -17.59
CA ALA A 52 -1.61 19.24 -17.97
C ALA A 52 -1.87 18.93 -19.47
N ARG A 53 -3.04 19.36 -19.99
CA ARG A 53 -3.35 19.23 -21.42
C ARG A 53 -2.40 20.04 -22.29
N ALA A 54 -2.13 21.29 -21.91
CA ALA A 54 -1.21 22.18 -22.64
C ALA A 54 0.23 21.61 -22.64
N ALA A 55 0.65 20.90 -21.59
CA ALA A 55 1.92 20.18 -21.52
C ALA A 55 1.95 18.90 -22.39
N GLY A 56 0.83 18.49 -22.97
CA GLY A 56 0.72 17.34 -23.88
C GLY A 56 0.42 16.01 -23.18
N ALA A 57 -0.15 16.02 -21.99
CA ALA A 57 -0.62 14.80 -21.33
C ALA A 57 -2.03 14.40 -21.81
N VAL A 58 -2.32 13.09 -21.76
CA VAL A 58 -3.68 12.57 -21.87
C VAL A 58 -4.36 12.74 -20.53
N VAL A 59 -5.30 13.70 -20.43
CA VAL A 59 -5.96 14.02 -19.17
C VAL A 59 -7.32 13.34 -19.06
N ARG A 60 -7.54 12.66 -17.93
CA ARG A 60 -8.81 12.05 -17.52
C ARG A 60 -9.14 12.47 -16.09
N SER A 61 -10.37 12.23 -15.64
CA SER A 61 -10.83 12.61 -14.30
C SER A 61 -11.39 11.41 -13.55
N GLU A 62 -11.08 11.33 -12.25
CA GLU A 62 -11.72 10.42 -11.29
C GLU A 62 -12.52 11.23 -10.27
N ARG A 63 -13.83 10.97 -10.20
CA ARG A 63 -14.76 11.72 -9.34
C ARG A 63 -14.71 11.30 -7.87
N ILE A 64 -14.33 10.05 -7.62
CA ILE A 64 -14.20 9.55 -6.23
C ILE A 64 -12.91 10.12 -5.66
N GLN A 65 -13.04 10.94 -4.60
CA GLN A 65 -11.90 11.58 -3.97
C GLN A 65 -10.97 10.56 -3.32
N GLY A 66 -9.67 10.69 -3.58
CA GLY A 66 -8.60 9.93 -2.96
C GLY A 66 -7.65 9.27 -3.95
N LYS A 67 -6.36 9.29 -3.62
CA LYS A 67 -5.27 8.77 -4.48
C LYS A 67 -5.49 7.31 -4.88
N GLY A 68 -5.98 6.47 -3.95
CA GLY A 68 -6.27 5.07 -4.23
C GLY A 68 -7.37 4.88 -5.27
N ALA A 69 -8.41 5.73 -5.27
CA ALA A 69 -9.46 5.71 -6.29
C ALA A 69 -8.90 6.06 -7.67
N VAL A 70 -8.01 7.06 -7.73
CA VAL A 70 -7.32 7.46 -8.97
C VAL A 70 -6.45 6.33 -9.51
N VAL A 71 -5.61 5.72 -8.66
CA VAL A 71 -4.72 4.62 -9.07
C VAL A 71 -5.54 3.44 -9.59
N ARG A 72 -6.62 3.07 -8.90
CA ARG A 72 -7.54 2.02 -9.36
C ARG A 72 -8.10 2.32 -10.75
N ARG A 73 -8.53 3.56 -10.98
CA ARG A 73 -9.06 3.99 -12.27
C ARG A 73 -8.01 3.94 -13.38
N MET A 74 -6.79 4.41 -13.10
CA MET A 74 -5.66 4.34 -14.03
C MET A 74 -5.36 2.89 -14.43
N PHE A 75 -5.27 1.98 -13.47
CA PHE A 75 -4.96 0.57 -13.70
C PHE A 75 -6.07 -0.17 -14.45
N ALA A 76 -7.33 0.27 -14.32
CA ALA A 76 -8.46 -0.26 -15.05
C ALA A 76 -8.50 0.25 -16.50
N ASP A 77 -8.31 1.55 -16.69
CA ASP A 77 -8.51 2.23 -17.98
C ASP A 77 -7.33 2.09 -18.95
N ILE A 78 -6.10 1.91 -18.41
CA ILE A 78 -4.88 1.94 -19.21
C ILE A 78 -4.37 0.51 -19.44
N ASP A 79 -4.06 0.20 -20.69
CA ASP A 79 -3.43 -1.05 -21.07
C ASP A 79 -2.04 -0.78 -21.67
N ALA A 80 -1.00 -1.13 -20.91
CA ALA A 80 0.40 -0.98 -21.26
C ALA A 80 1.20 -2.20 -20.80
N ASP A 81 2.44 -2.31 -21.24
CA ASP A 81 3.35 -3.39 -20.84
C ASP A 81 4.13 -3.01 -19.59
N VAL A 82 4.42 -1.71 -19.44
CA VAL A 82 5.08 -1.11 -18.28
C VAL A 82 4.34 0.15 -17.85
N TYR A 83 4.20 0.31 -16.55
CA TYR A 83 3.55 1.47 -15.93
C TYR A 83 4.54 2.18 -15.02
N VAL A 84 4.78 3.45 -15.27
CA VAL A 84 5.61 4.33 -14.44
C VAL A 84 4.68 5.25 -13.66
N MET A 85 4.58 5.10 -12.37
CA MET A 85 3.74 5.93 -11.50
C MET A 85 4.60 6.90 -10.70
N ALA A 86 4.22 8.18 -10.68
CA ALA A 86 4.81 9.21 -9.84
C ALA A 86 3.75 10.25 -9.45
N ASP A 87 4.01 11.04 -8.39
CA ASP A 87 3.12 12.15 -8.03
C ASP A 87 3.27 13.31 -9.01
N GLY A 88 2.19 14.09 -9.21
CA GLY A 88 2.16 15.22 -10.13
C GLY A 88 2.81 16.51 -9.61
N ASP A 89 3.50 16.46 -8.46
CA ASP A 89 3.99 17.60 -7.68
C ASP A 89 5.46 17.98 -7.96
N ALA A 90 6.07 17.44 -9.02
CA ALA A 90 7.45 17.67 -9.44
C ALA A 90 8.52 17.32 -8.40
N THR A 91 8.21 16.47 -7.41
CA THR A 91 9.17 16.07 -6.39
C THR A 91 10.05 14.89 -6.80
N TYR A 92 9.62 14.09 -7.77
CA TYR A 92 10.36 12.91 -8.24
C TYR A 92 11.20 13.23 -9.47
N ASP A 93 12.38 12.61 -9.52
CA ASP A 93 13.35 12.72 -10.61
C ASP A 93 12.88 11.94 -11.84
N ALA A 94 12.30 12.64 -12.81
CA ALA A 94 11.86 12.02 -14.07
C ALA A 94 13.03 11.44 -14.88
N GLU A 95 14.26 11.99 -14.78
CA GLU A 95 15.45 11.50 -15.48
C GLU A 95 15.84 10.09 -15.03
N ALA A 96 15.43 9.68 -13.83
CA ALA A 96 15.67 8.33 -13.33
C ALA A 96 14.73 7.27 -13.98
N ALA A 97 13.63 7.68 -14.63
CA ALA A 97 12.63 6.75 -15.17
C ALA A 97 13.20 5.71 -16.14
N PRO A 98 14.06 6.05 -17.12
CA PRO A 98 14.65 5.07 -18.03
C PRO A 98 15.44 3.98 -17.30
N ALA A 99 16.21 4.34 -16.26
CA ALA A 99 16.97 3.39 -15.47
C ALA A 99 16.09 2.43 -14.66
N LEU A 100 14.97 2.93 -14.09
CA LEU A 100 14.00 2.09 -13.39
C LEU A 100 13.30 1.12 -14.35
N VAL A 101 12.91 1.59 -15.54
CA VAL A 101 12.29 0.77 -16.59
C VAL A 101 13.27 -0.28 -17.10
N ALA A 102 14.53 0.11 -17.40
CA ALA A 102 15.56 -0.82 -17.85
C ALA A 102 15.77 -1.93 -16.81
N ARG A 103 15.88 -1.59 -15.54
CA ARG A 103 16.04 -2.55 -14.45
C ARG A 103 14.89 -3.53 -14.34
N LEU A 104 13.65 -3.05 -14.54
CA LEU A 104 12.46 -3.92 -14.55
C LEU A 104 12.57 -5.00 -15.62
N PHE A 105 13.02 -4.65 -16.82
CA PHE A 105 13.19 -5.61 -17.92
C PHE A 105 14.40 -6.52 -17.71
N ASP A 106 15.55 -5.96 -17.39
CA ASP A 106 16.83 -6.69 -17.31
C ASP A 106 16.82 -7.76 -16.20
N GLU A 107 16.17 -7.46 -15.07
CA GLU A 107 16.02 -8.39 -13.94
C GLU A 107 14.64 -9.10 -13.92
N GLN A 108 13.80 -8.91 -14.94
CA GLN A 108 12.44 -9.46 -15.06
C GLN A 108 11.58 -9.21 -13.81
N LEU A 109 11.64 -7.98 -13.28
CA LEU A 109 10.96 -7.59 -12.05
C LEU A 109 9.49 -7.25 -12.30
N ASP A 110 8.67 -7.38 -11.27
CA ASP A 110 7.28 -6.95 -11.29
C ASP A 110 7.07 -5.54 -10.75
N MET A 111 7.99 -5.09 -9.90
CA MET A 111 7.98 -3.73 -9.39
C MET A 111 9.40 -3.24 -9.11
N VAL A 112 9.65 -1.99 -9.50
CA VAL A 112 10.84 -1.23 -9.09
C VAL A 112 10.38 0.00 -8.31
N VAL A 113 10.93 0.21 -7.12
CA VAL A 113 10.61 1.36 -6.26
C VAL A 113 11.73 2.38 -6.36
N GLY A 114 11.41 3.62 -6.71
CA GLY A 114 12.31 4.76 -6.58
C GLY A 114 12.42 5.18 -5.12
N GLN A 115 13.50 4.75 -4.45
CA GLN A 115 13.78 5.13 -3.07
C GLN A 115 14.20 6.59 -3.01
N ARG A 116 13.50 7.38 -2.19
CA ARG A 116 13.76 8.81 -2.06
C ARG A 116 15.04 9.08 -1.26
N VAL A 117 16.00 9.73 -1.88
CA VAL A 117 17.16 10.32 -1.19
C VAL A 117 17.17 11.81 -1.46
N SER A 118 17.12 12.60 -0.41
CA SER A 118 17.18 14.04 -0.47
C SER A 118 18.12 14.54 0.63
N GLU A 119 19.00 15.46 0.29
CA GLU A 119 19.82 16.17 1.27
C GLU A 119 18.94 16.96 2.26
N ALA A 120 17.77 17.43 1.82
CA ALA A 120 16.76 18.07 2.65
C ALA A 120 15.97 17.09 3.55
N VAL A 121 15.98 15.78 3.29
CA VAL A 121 15.34 14.75 4.15
C VAL A 121 16.01 14.64 5.51
N LEU A 122 17.25 15.11 5.68
CA LEU A 122 17.88 15.24 6.98
C LEU A 122 17.14 16.22 7.91
N ALA A 123 16.39 17.18 7.34
CA ALA A 123 15.55 18.13 8.07
C ALA A 123 14.08 17.65 8.25
N TYR A 124 13.67 16.54 7.61
CA TYR A 124 12.28 16.06 7.66
C TYR A 124 11.96 15.48 9.04
N ARG A 125 10.84 15.92 9.57
CA ARG A 125 10.27 15.68 10.91
C ARG A 125 10.48 14.25 11.41
N ARG A 126 11.07 14.13 12.61
CA ARG A 126 11.39 12.86 13.29
C ARG A 126 10.21 11.85 13.35
N GLY A 127 8.96 12.34 13.39
CA GLY A 127 7.75 11.51 13.41
C GLY A 127 7.51 10.69 12.13
N HIS A 128 7.76 11.24 10.95
CA HIS A 128 7.58 10.53 9.68
C HIS A 128 8.60 9.38 9.51
N ARG A 129 9.85 9.58 9.97
CA ARG A 129 10.88 8.52 9.93
C ARG A 129 10.51 7.36 10.86
N PHE A 130 10.01 7.65 12.05
CA PHE A 130 9.58 6.63 12.99
C PHE A 130 8.39 5.83 12.44
N GLY A 131 7.39 6.49 11.87
CA GLY A 131 6.22 5.84 11.27
C GLY A 131 6.59 4.94 10.09
N ASN A 132 7.45 5.42 9.18
CA ASN A 132 7.93 4.61 8.06
C ASN A 132 8.76 3.40 8.56
N ALA A 133 9.66 3.60 9.52
CA ALA A 133 10.46 2.52 10.11
C ALA A 133 9.58 1.48 10.84
N MET A 134 8.54 1.92 11.55
CA MET A 134 7.62 1.02 12.23
C MET A 134 6.80 0.19 11.24
N LEU A 135 6.29 0.80 10.18
CA LEU A 135 5.54 0.13 9.11
C LEU A 135 6.45 -0.85 8.34
N THR A 136 7.66 -0.41 7.98
CA THR A 136 8.69 -1.23 7.33
C THR A 136 9.05 -2.45 8.20
N GLY A 137 9.32 -2.24 9.49
CA GLY A 137 9.63 -3.33 10.42
C GLY A 137 8.49 -4.33 10.58
N MET A 138 7.25 -3.86 10.59
CA MET A 138 6.07 -4.73 10.60
C MET A 138 5.95 -5.58 9.33
N LEU A 139 6.11 -4.98 8.15
CA LEU A 139 6.04 -5.72 6.89
C LEU A 139 7.19 -6.73 6.77
N ALA A 140 8.40 -6.37 7.22
CA ALA A 140 9.51 -7.32 7.31
C ALA A 140 9.16 -8.54 8.19
N ARG A 141 8.49 -8.30 9.33
CA ARG A 141 8.07 -9.36 10.25
C ARG A 141 6.95 -10.23 9.69
N LEU A 142 6.03 -9.64 8.91
CA LEU A 142 4.90 -10.37 8.31
C LEU A 142 5.31 -11.20 7.09
N PHE A 143 6.18 -10.68 6.24
CA PHE A 143 6.48 -11.25 4.93
C PHE A 143 7.93 -11.73 4.78
N GLY A 144 8.79 -11.52 5.78
CA GLY A 144 10.21 -11.89 5.74
C GLY A 144 11.08 -11.03 4.80
N ARG A 145 10.47 -10.04 4.14
CA ARG A 145 11.09 -9.03 3.28
C ARG A 145 10.42 -7.69 3.53
N SER A 146 11.13 -6.61 3.26
CA SER A 146 10.56 -5.26 3.30
C SER A 146 11.25 -4.35 2.29
N PHE A 147 10.62 -3.21 2.06
CA PHE A 147 11.19 -2.09 1.33
C PHE A 147 11.82 -1.11 2.31
N THR A 148 12.81 -0.36 1.87
CA THR A 148 13.40 0.72 2.69
C THR A 148 12.53 1.97 2.65
N ASP A 149 11.82 2.21 1.53
CA ASP A 149 10.86 3.31 1.39
C ASP A 149 9.49 2.83 0.88
N ILE A 150 8.67 2.32 1.80
CA ILE A 150 7.34 1.80 1.52
C ILE A 150 6.38 2.88 1.02
N LEU A 151 6.58 4.12 1.46
CA LEU A 151 5.70 5.24 1.18
C LEU A 151 6.12 6.04 -0.07
N SER A 152 7.13 5.57 -0.82
CA SER A 152 7.45 6.18 -2.11
C SER A 152 6.31 6.00 -3.10
N GLY A 153 5.88 7.11 -3.72
CA GLY A 153 4.93 7.12 -4.83
C GLY A 153 5.58 6.85 -6.19
N TYR A 154 6.93 6.86 -6.27
CA TYR A 154 7.64 6.62 -7.51
C TYR A 154 7.89 5.13 -7.71
N ARG A 155 7.16 4.53 -8.64
CA ARG A 155 7.19 3.09 -8.87
C ARG A 155 7.03 2.74 -10.33
N VAL A 156 7.73 1.70 -10.77
CA VAL A 156 7.56 1.09 -12.08
C VAL A 156 6.98 -0.30 -11.90
N PHE A 157 5.94 -0.64 -12.68
CA PHE A 157 5.23 -1.90 -12.57
C PHE A 157 5.18 -2.65 -13.90
N SER A 158 5.23 -3.98 -13.81
CA SER A 158 4.89 -4.85 -14.93
C SER A 158 3.37 -4.89 -15.15
N ARG A 159 2.96 -5.31 -16.35
CA ARG A 159 1.54 -5.54 -16.68
C ARG A 159 0.89 -6.56 -15.74
N ARG A 160 1.58 -7.66 -15.44
CA ARG A 160 1.02 -8.70 -14.55
C ARG A 160 0.85 -8.23 -13.12
N PHE A 161 1.72 -7.32 -12.62
CA PHE A 161 1.51 -6.65 -11.35
C PHE A 161 0.19 -5.87 -11.36
N VAL A 162 0.05 -4.95 -12.33
CA VAL A 162 -1.11 -4.04 -12.42
C VAL A 162 -2.41 -4.81 -12.56
N LYS A 163 -2.45 -5.84 -13.41
CA LYS A 163 -3.67 -6.62 -13.68
C LYS A 163 -4.03 -7.62 -12.57
N SER A 164 -3.11 -7.94 -11.66
CA SER A 164 -3.38 -8.76 -10.46
C SER A 164 -3.68 -7.94 -9.21
N PHE A 165 -3.47 -6.61 -9.25
CA PHE A 165 -3.63 -5.72 -8.10
C PHE A 165 -5.09 -5.29 -7.92
N PRO A 166 -5.76 -5.66 -6.81
CA PRO A 166 -7.20 -5.40 -6.63
C PRO A 166 -7.55 -3.97 -6.26
N SER A 167 -6.59 -3.15 -5.81
CA SER A 167 -6.74 -1.73 -5.40
C SER A 167 -8.00 -1.47 -4.55
N LEU A 168 -7.95 -1.85 -3.27
CA LEU A 168 -9.08 -1.74 -2.36
C LEU A 168 -9.11 -0.42 -1.57
N SER A 169 -7.93 0.18 -1.33
CA SER A 169 -7.79 1.44 -0.59
C SER A 169 -8.28 2.63 -1.39
N ALA A 170 -8.93 3.56 -0.72
CA ALA A 170 -9.39 4.81 -1.35
C ALA A 170 -8.39 5.97 -1.20
N GLY A 171 -7.49 5.92 -0.22
CA GLY A 171 -6.61 7.02 0.19
C GLY A 171 -5.12 6.80 -0.07
N PHE A 172 -4.31 7.45 0.74
CA PHE A 172 -2.83 7.38 0.69
C PHE A 172 -2.26 6.05 1.20
N GLU A 173 -3.11 5.16 1.73
CA GLU A 173 -2.70 3.80 2.09
C GLU A 173 -2.37 2.96 0.86
N ILE A 174 -2.61 3.49 -0.35
CA ILE A 174 -2.40 2.78 -1.62
C ILE A 174 -0.93 2.35 -1.81
N GLU A 175 0.05 3.15 -1.41
CA GLU A 175 1.48 2.81 -1.51
C GLU A 175 1.80 1.58 -0.63
N THR A 176 1.21 1.53 0.55
CA THR A 176 1.34 0.39 1.46
C THR A 176 0.67 -0.84 0.88
N GLU A 177 -0.55 -0.70 0.32
CA GLU A 177 -1.29 -1.81 -0.30
C GLU A 177 -0.55 -2.39 -1.50
N ILE A 178 0.03 -1.55 -2.35
CA ILE A 178 0.91 -1.94 -3.46
C ILE A 178 2.10 -2.76 -2.95
N SER A 179 2.77 -2.31 -1.89
CA SER A 179 3.90 -3.01 -1.29
C SER A 179 3.49 -4.36 -0.70
N VAL A 180 2.37 -4.39 0.02
CA VAL A 180 1.80 -5.63 0.60
C VAL A 180 1.47 -6.63 -0.50
N HIS A 181 0.85 -6.20 -1.61
CA HIS A 181 0.52 -7.06 -2.73
C HIS A 181 1.76 -7.74 -3.34
N ALA A 182 2.83 -6.96 -3.58
CA ALA A 182 4.09 -7.49 -4.08
C ALA A 182 4.69 -8.54 -3.14
N LEU A 183 4.70 -8.26 -1.83
CA LEU A 183 5.25 -9.14 -0.80
C LEU A 183 4.41 -10.40 -0.60
N GLU A 184 3.07 -10.26 -0.62
CA GLU A 184 2.12 -11.36 -0.44
C GLU A 184 2.25 -12.41 -1.55
N LEU A 185 2.36 -11.98 -2.79
CA LEU A 185 2.55 -12.86 -3.96
C LEU A 185 4.02 -13.24 -4.20
N ARG A 186 4.95 -12.73 -3.36
CA ARG A 186 6.40 -12.94 -3.51
C ARG A 186 6.92 -12.55 -4.89
N MET A 187 6.42 -11.44 -5.41
CA MET A 187 6.86 -10.94 -6.70
C MET A 187 8.33 -10.51 -6.65
N PRO A 188 9.09 -10.65 -7.77
CA PRO A 188 10.42 -10.09 -7.88
C PRO A 188 10.35 -8.55 -7.87
N VAL A 189 11.05 -7.94 -6.92
CA VAL A 189 11.04 -6.48 -6.70
C VAL A 189 12.45 -5.98 -6.44
N ALA A 190 12.72 -4.71 -6.82
CA ALA A 190 13.97 -4.02 -6.50
C ALA A 190 13.69 -2.57 -6.05
N GLU A 191 14.68 -1.98 -5.41
CA GLU A 191 14.70 -0.55 -5.08
C GLU A 191 15.88 0.12 -5.79
N VAL A 192 15.66 1.33 -6.31
CA VAL A 192 16.67 2.17 -6.94
C VAL A 192 16.65 3.52 -6.24
N THR A 193 17.79 3.97 -5.79
CA THR A 193 17.93 5.30 -5.19
C THR A 193 17.67 6.38 -6.23
N THR A 194 16.74 7.28 -5.96
CA THR A 194 16.39 8.40 -6.83
C THR A 194 16.45 9.71 -6.06
N ARG A 195 16.75 10.81 -6.77
CA ARG A 195 16.69 12.13 -6.18
C ARG A 195 15.26 12.50 -5.84
N TYR A 196 15.09 13.24 -4.76
CA TYR A 196 13.80 13.76 -4.35
C TYR A 196 13.91 15.26 -4.11
N PHE A 197 13.20 16.05 -4.91
CA PHE A 197 13.28 17.49 -4.92
C PHE A 197 12.30 18.15 -3.95
N ALA A 198 12.59 19.40 -3.59
CA ALA A 198 11.61 20.21 -2.87
C ALA A 198 10.43 20.56 -3.79
N ARG A 199 9.25 20.67 -3.23
CA ARG A 199 8.06 21.11 -3.97
C ARG A 199 8.25 22.54 -4.47
N PRO A 200 7.78 22.86 -5.68
CA PRO A 200 7.73 24.24 -6.15
C PRO A 200 6.89 25.12 -5.22
N GLU A 201 7.19 26.41 -5.19
CA GLU A 201 6.37 27.39 -4.47
C GLU A 201 4.93 27.36 -5.04
N GLY A 202 3.94 27.33 -4.15
CA GLY A 202 2.51 27.23 -4.51
C GLY A 202 1.92 25.81 -4.41
N SER A 203 2.71 24.76 -4.29
CA SER A 203 2.22 23.40 -4.01
C SER A 203 2.30 23.09 -2.51
N ALA A 204 1.16 22.78 -1.87
CA ALA A 204 1.07 22.53 -0.44
C ALA A 204 1.04 21.02 -0.12
N SER A 205 1.80 20.60 0.91
CA SER A 205 1.71 19.21 1.43
C SER A 205 0.34 18.97 2.06
N LYS A 206 -0.36 17.93 1.60
CA LYS A 206 -1.69 17.54 2.10
C LYS A 206 -1.63 16.62 3.33
N LEU A 207 -0.43 16.40 3.91
CA LEU A 207 -0.20 15.54 5.08
C LEU A 207 -0.12 16.37 6.37
N SER A 208 -0.84 15.97 7.43
CA SER A 208 -0.83 16.61 8.75
C SER A 208 -0.07 15.77 9.78
N THR A 209 0.74 16.42 10.63
CA THR A 209 1.77 15.77 11.47
C THR A 209 1.23 15.02 12.69
N TYR A 210 0.11 15.42 13.28
CA TYR A 210 -0.40 14.83 14.54
C TYR A 210 -1.38 13.66 14.34
N GLY A 211 -2.05 13.59 13.18
CA GLY A 211 -2.92 12.46 12.82
C GLY A 211 -2.15 11.22 12.33
N ASP A 212 -0.88 11.40 11.94
CA ASP A 212 -0.12 10.36 11.22
C ASP A 212 0.24 9.18 12.11
N GLY A 213 0.59 9.39 13.39
CA GLY A 213 0.92 8.30 14.31
C GLY A 213 -0.27 7.36 14.57
N PHE A 214 -1.46 7.93 14.80
CA PHE A 214 -2.68 7.13 14.98
C PHE A 214 -3.11 6.45 13.68
N ARG A 215 -2.99 7.14 12.54
CA ARG A 215 -3.27 6.57 11.22
C ARG A 215 -2.35 5.40 10.93
N ILE A 216 -1.05 5.51 11.19
CA ILE A 216 -0.07 4.44 11.02
C ILE A 216 -0.42 3.25 11.93
N ALA A 217 -0.69 3.48 13.22
CA ALA A 217 -1.08 2.42 14.15
C ALA A 217 -2.37 1.71 13.69
N ARG A 218 -3.37 2.47 13.22
CA ARG A 218 -4.60 1.93 12.65
C ARG A 218 -4.33 1.11 11.38
N THR A 219 -3.48 1.60 10.48
CA THR A 219 -3.08 0.88 9.26
C THR A 219 -2.39 -0.43 9.61
N ILE A 220 -1.47 -0.42 10.57
CA ILE A 220 -0.79 -1.61 11.09
C ILE A 220 -1.80 -2.62 11.63
N ALA A 221 -2.69 -2.21 12.53
CA ALA A 221 -3.71 -3.07 13.11
C ALA A 221 -4.66 -3.64 12.04
N THR A 222 -5.04 -2.82 11.06
CA THR A 222 -5.88 -3.22 9.94
C THR A 222 -5.17 -4.24 9.04
N LEU A 223 -3.91 -4.02 8.69
CA LEU A 223 -3.11 -4.96 7.90
C LEU A 223 -2.92 -6.29 8.64
N TYR A 224 -2.63 -6.24 9.95
CA TYR A 224 -2.49 -7.45 10.75
C TYR A 224 -3.79 -8.26 10.80
N ARG A 225 -4.93 -7.58 10.98
CA ARG A 225 -6.26 -8.19 10.96
C ARG A 225 -6.60 -8.82 9.61
N ILE A 226 -6.20 -8.17 8.49
CA ILE A 226 -6.50 -8.63 7.14
C ILE A 226 -5.56 -9.75 6.70
N GLU A 227 -4.24 -9.64 6.99
CA GLU A 227 -3.23 -10.55 6.46
C GLU A 227 -2.94 -11.75 7.38
N ARG A 228 -3.18 -11.61 8.69
CA ARG A 228 -2.94 -12.63 9.71
C ARG A 228 -4.09 -12.72 10.71
N PRO A 229 -5.33 -12.95 10.24
CA PRO A 229 -6.51 -12.90 11.12
C PRO A 229 -6.45 -13.93 12.24
N LEU A 230 -5.93 -15.12 11.99
CA LEU A 230 -5.79 -16.15 13.04
C LEU A 230 -4.90 -15.66 14.20
N TRP A 231 -3.79 -15.00 13.91
CA TRP A 231 -2.92 -14.45 14.95
C TRP A 231 -3.58 -13.26 15.67
N PHE A 232 -4.27 -12.39 14.93
CA PHE A 232 -4.95 -11.22 15.50
C PHE A 232 -6.08 -11.64 16.46
N PHE A 233 -7.01 -12.44 15.99
CA PHE A 233 -8.13 -12.92 16.80
C PHE A 233 -7.70 -13.94 17.85
N GLY A 234 -6.70 -14.77 17.54
CA GLY A 234 -6.10 -15.72 18.46
C GLY A 234 -5.45 -15.05 19.68
N ALA A 235 -4.74 -13.93 19.48
CA ALA A 235 -4.17 -13.16 20.59
C ALA A 235 -5.26 -12.58 21.50
N ILE A 236 -6.33 -12.02 20.93
CA ILE A 236 -7.49 -11.52 21.67
C ILE A 236 -8.15 -12.68 22.44
N GLY A 237 -8.42 -13.80 21.76
CA GLY A 237 -9.00 -14.99 22.36
C GLY A 237 -8.15 -15.55 23.51
N LEU A 238 -6.82 -15.57 23.35
CA LEU A 238 -5.89 -16.00 24.39
C LEU A 238 -5.98 -15.10 25.65
N VAL A 239 -6.00 -13.78 25.46
CA VAL A 239 -6.15 -12.83 26.59
C VAL A 239 -7.46 -13.06 27.33
N LEU A 240 -8.57 -13.22 26.60
CA LEU A 240 -9.88 -13.51 27.17
C LEU A 240 -9.90 -14.85 27.92
N ALA A 241 -9.32 -15.90 27.34
CA ALA A 241 -9.23 -17.22 27.96
C ALA A 241 -8.38 -17.20 29.25
N LEU A 242 -7.23 -16.52 29.22
CA LEU A 242 -6.39 -16.36 30.43
C LEU A 242 -7.11 -15.56 31.51
N THR A 243 -7.82 -14.50 31.15
CA THR A 243 -8.63 -13.72 32.11
C THR A 243 -9.73 -14.58 32.72
N ALA A 244 -10.44 -15.36 31.90
CA ALA A 244 -11.46 -16.30 32.38
C ALA A 244 -10.87 -17.33 33.35
N LEU A 245 -9.69 -17.89 33.02
CA LEU A 245 -8.99 -18.87 33.86
C LEU A 245 -8.62 -18.26 35.21
N ILE A 246 -8.04 -17.06 35.24
CA ILE A 246 -7.70 -16.34 36.46
C ILE A 246 -8.93 -16.12 37.36
N LEU A 247 -10.07 -15.78 36.76
CA LEU A 247 -11.33 -15.60 37.50
C LEU A 247 -11.93 -16.94 37.97
N ALA A 248 -11.75 -18.02 37.21
CA ALA A 248 -12.29 -19.33 37.52
C ALA A 248 -11.53 -20.06 38.64
N ILE A 249 -10.20 -19.88 38.75
CA ILE A 249 -9.37 -20.56 39.79
C ILE A 249 -9.91 -20.39 41.20
N PRO A 250 -10.18 -19.16 41.70
CA PRO A 250 -10.74 -19.00 43.07
C PRO A 250 -12.13 -19.63 43.25
N LEU A 251 -12.94 -19.68 42.17
CA LEU A 251 -14.27 -20.30 42.20
C LEU A 251 -14.15 -21.82 42.38
N VAL A 252 -13.27 -22.45 41.59
CA VAL A 252 -13.01 -23.88 41.68
C VAL A 252 -12.47 -24.27 43.05
N ILE A 253 -11.51 -23.50 43.60
CA ILE A 253 -10.97 -23.75 44.93
C ILE A 253 -12.06 -23.64 46.03
N THR A 254 -12.91 -22.58 45.96
CA THR A 254 -13.99 -22.41 46.92
C THR A 254 -15.02 -23.54 46.81
N TYR A 255 -15.38 -23.94 45.58
CA TYR A 255 -16.29 -25.05 45.36
C TYR A 255 -15.74 -26.37 45.89
N ALA A 256 -14.47 -26.67 45.65
CA ALA A 256 -13.83 -27.88 46.15
C ALA A 256 -13.81 -27.96 47.68
N ASN A 257 -13.70 -26.81 48.39
CA ASN A 257 -13.64 -26.74 49.83
C ASN A 257 -15.01 -26.67 50.51
N THR A 258 -16.02 -26.08 49.84
CA THR A 258 -17.32 -25.77 50.49
C THR A 258 -18.52 -26.40 49.77
N GLY A 259 -18.37 -26.91 48.56
CA GLY A 259 -19.48 -27.41 47.72
C GLY A 259 -20.39 -26.28 47.21
N LEU A 260 -20.04 -25.01 47.43
CA LEU A 260 -20.85 -23.84 47.08
C LEU A 260 -20.13 -22.92 46.11
N VAL A 261 -20.90 -22.15 45.30
CA VAL A 261 -20.39 -21.10 44.36
C VAL A 261 -20.89 -19.72 44.83
N PRO A 262 -20.32 -19.13 45.87
CA PRO A 262 -20.84 -17.89 46.47
C PRO A 262 -20.65 -16.68 45.52
N ARG A 263 -19.71 -16.74 44.57
CA ARG A 263 -19.43 -15.67 43.60
C ARG A 263 -20.09 -15.98 42.24
N PHE A 264 -21.40 -16.21 42.23
CA PHE A 264 -22.15 -16.56 41.03
C PHE A 264 -21.99 -15.57 39.87
N PRO A 265 -22.01 -14.22 40.07
CA PRO A 265 -21.74 -13.28 38.96
C PRO A 265 -20.37 -13.46 38.29
N THR A 266 -19.35 -13.81 39.07
CA THR A 266 -18.00 -14.09 38.56
C THR A 266 -17.96 -15.37 37.74
N ALA A 267 -18.73 -16.39 38.10
CA ALA A 267 -18.85 -17.62 37.33
C ALA A 267 -19.49 -17.36 35.96
N ILE A 268 -20.57 -16.55 35.95
CA ILE A 268 -21.21 -16.14 34.68
C ILE A 268 -20.24 -15.35 33.78
N LEU A 269 -19.50 -14.39 34.39
CA LEU A 269 -18.51 -13.59 33.66
C LEU A 269 -17.42 -14.49 33.08
N ALA A 270 -16.86 -15.41 33.86
CA ALA A 270 -15.82 -16.33 33.37
C ALA A 270 -16.31 -17.20 32.21
N THR A 271 -17.54 -17.73 32.31
CA THR A 271 -18.17 -18.51 31.24
C THR A 271 -18.35 -17.65 29.98
N GLY A 272 -18.84 -16.41 30.12
CA GLY A 272 -19.00 -15.46 29.01
C GLY A 272 -17.66 -15.17 28.32
N LEU A 273 -16.58 -15.00 29.08
CA LEU A 273 -15.23 -14.77 28.54
C LEU A 273 -14.71 -15.98 27.76
N VAL A 274 -14.96 -17.22 28.22
CA VAL A 274 -14.59 -18.44 27.49
C VAL A 274 -15.35 -18.54 26.16
N ILE A 275 -16.64 -18.23 26.17
CA ILE A 275 -17.44 -18.21 24.93
C ILE A 275 -16.90 -17.18 23.95
N LEU A 276 -16.61 -15.96 24.42
CA LEU A 276 -16.00 -14.91 23.57
C LEU A 276 -14.63 -15.31 23.05
N ALA A 277 -13.79 -15.94 23.87
CA ALA A 277 -12.49 -16.47 23.45
C ALA A 277 -12.63 -17.51 22.34
N SER A 278 -13.59 -18.43 22.48
CA SER A 278 -13.88 -19.43 21.44
C SER A 278 -14.40 -18.80 20.16
N LEU A 279 -15.29 -17.81 20.24
CA LEU A 279 -15.76 -17.07 19.07
C LEU A 279 -14.62 -16.33 18.37
N CYS A 280 -13.68 -15.72 19.09
CA CYS A 280 -12.50 -15.12 18.51
C CYS A 280 -11.64 -16.16 17.77
N LEU A 281 -11.40 -17.33 18.35
CA LEU A 281 -10.63 -18.40 17.71
C LEU A 281 -11.29 -18.87 16.41
N PHE A 282 -12.60 -19.18 16.44
CA PHE A 282 -13.33 -19.61 15.25
C PHE A 282 -13.38 -18.52 14.17
N SER A 283 -13.58 -17.26 14.56
CA SER A 283 -13.53 -16.13 13.62
C SER A 283 -12.16 -16.04 12.95
N GLY A 284 -11.08 -16.22 13.73
CA GLY A 284 -9.71 -16.24 13.22
C GLY A 284 -9.48 -17.35 12.20
N LEU A 285 -9.94 -18.56 12.47
CA LEU A 285 -9.83 -19.72 11.57
C LEU A 285 -10.59 -19.51 10.26
N ILE A 286 -11.84 -19.05 10.35
CA ILE A 286 -12.67 -18.79 9.17
C ILE A 286 -12.04 -17.71 8.29
N LEU A 287 -11.62 -16.59 8.90
CA LEU A 287 -11.01 -15.50 8.16
C LEU A 287 -9.65 -15.89 7.56
N ASP A 288 -8.85 -16.74 8.20
CA ASP A 288 -7.59 -17.25 7.64
C ASP A 288 -7.83 -18.07 6.36
N THR A 289 -8.90 -18.88 6.34
CA THR A 289 -9.30 -19.61 5.15
C THR A 289 -9.75 -18.66 4.02
N VAL A 290 -10.50 -17.61 4.33
CA VAL A 290 -10.90 -16.58 3.36
C VAL A 290 -9.69 -15.84 2.79
N VAL A 291 -8.70 -15.52 3.63
CA VAL A 291 -7.44 -14.87 3.19
C VAL A 291 -6.69 -15.77 2.21
N ARG A 292 -6.57 -17.07 2.50
CA ARG A 292 -5.95 -18.04 1.57
C ARG A 292 -6.63 -18.05 0.22
N GLY A 293 -7.95 -18.17 0.19
CA GLY A 293 -8.72 -18.13 -1.08
C GLY A 293 -8.53 -16.83 -1.86
N ARG A 294 -8.48 -15.66 -1.18
CA ARG A 294 -8.18 -14.39 -1.85
C ARG A 294 -6.78 -14.36 -2.46
N ARG A 295 -5.78 -14.93 -1.77
CA ARG A 295 -4.40 -15.04 -2.30
C ARG A 295 -4.34 -15.94 -3.54
N GLU A 296 -5.06 -17.04 -3.53
CA GLU A 296 -5.16 -17.94 -4.69
C GLU A 296 -5.73 -17.21 -5.91
N VAL A 297 -6.84 -16.47 -5.76
CA VAL A 297 -7.44 -15.68 -6.84
C VAL A 297 -6.45 -14.63 -7.40
N ARG A 298 -5.77 -13.88 -6.53
CA ARG A 298 -4.74 -12.91 -6.95
C ARG A 298 -3.60 -13.59 -7.70
N ARG A 299 -3.17 -14.76 -7.22
CA ARG A 299 -2.11 -15.53 -7.85
C ARG A 299 -2.52 -16.05 -9.23
N LEU A 300 -3.76 -16.51 -9.39
CA LEU A 300 -4.28 -16.90 -10.70
C LEU A 300 -4.33 -15.71 -11.66
N ALA A 301 -4.78 -14.55 -11.21
CA ALA A 301 -4.75 -13.33 -12.01
C ALA A 301 -3.32 -12.94 -12.41
N TYR A 302 -2.34 -13.06 -11.51
CA TYR A 302 -0.93 -12.82 -11.80
C TYR A 302 -0.39 -13.80 -12.85
N LEU A 303 -0.71 -15.08 -12.76
CA LEU A 303 -0.27 -16.13 -13.69
C LEU A 303 -0.91 -16.02 -15.09
N ALA A 304 -1.98 -15.23 -15.23
CA ALA A 304 -2.64 -15.02 -16.52
C ALA A 304 -1.82 -14.14 -17.49
N TYR A 305 -0.78 -13.46 -17.01
CA TYR A 305 0.06 -12.57 -17.81
C TYR A 305 1.52 -13.02 -17.83
N PRO A 306 2.22 -12.87 -18.98
CA PRO A 306 3.63 -13.24 -19.09
C PRO A 306 4.51 -12.33 -18.25
N ALA A 307 5.74 -12.78 -18.02
CA ALA A 307 6.78 -11.97 -17.41
C ALA A 307 7.10 -10.74 -18.26
N PRO A 308 7.52 -9.60 -17.68
CA PRO A 308 8.01 -8.48 -18.48
C PRO A 308 9.24 -8.93 -19.27
N GLY A 309 9.21 -8.64 -20.58
CA GLY A 309 10.32 -8.93 -21.49
C GLY A 309 10.50 -7.78 -22.45
N ARG A 310 11.75 -7.51 -22.88
CA ARG A 310 11.99 -6.73 -24.08
C ARG A 310 11.59 -7.61 -25.27
N VAL A 311 10.58 -7.21 -26.00
CA VAL A 311 10.15 -7.90 -27.21
C VAL A 311 10.93 -7.34 -28.41
#